data_66ae1b8f00a56b886812c5607d3e5a8a
#
_entry.id   66ae1b8f00a56b886812c5607d3e5a8a
#
_cell.length_a   1.000
_cell.length_b   1.000
_cell.length_c   1.000
_cell.angle_alpha   90.00
_cell.angle_beta   90.00
_cell.angle_gamma   90.00
#
_symmetry.space_group_name_H-M   'P 1'
#
loop_
_entity.id
_entity.type
_entity.pdbx_description
1 polymer ?
#
loop_
_entity_poly.entity_id
_entity_poly.type
_entity_poly.pdbx_seq_one_letter_code
_entity_poly.pdbx_strand_id
1 'polypeptide(L)'
;MSTVINTNVKALVSTSALVKNGRVMANTMESLSTGSRINKASDDAAGLSIRENMTAQIKGLNAAVRNANDAISMLQTADGALNEVADMLQRMRELGTLAQNDTYSTAQRVAMNDEFAQLQSEIDRIADNTQWNGMNLLDGTGGNWGGGSLFTFQVGANAGQTISVAIAGMGIASLGISMVSIGTVTDARDAVTALDGAISVLNTRRSVLGSVINRLTHAVDNLTNVSQNATESRSRVTDTDYATATSELARTQIIQQAATAILAQANQQPQMVLSL
;
A
#
# COMPACT_ATOMS: atom_id res chain seq x y z
N MET A 1 -48.90 -48.81 -20.26
CA MET A 1 -48.95 -47.37 -20.00
C MET A 1 -50.13 -46.81 -20.76
N SER A 2 -51.09 -46.22 -20.09
CA SER A 2 -52.28 -45.67 -20.72
C SER A 2 -51.88 -44.51 -21.65
N THR A 3 -52.19 -44.61 -22.92
CA THR A 3 -52.03 -43.58 -23.95
C THR A 3 -53.13 -42.55 -23.75
N VAL A 4 -52.83 -41.52 -22.90
CA VAL A 4 -53.73 -40.41 -22.65
C VAL A 4 -53.50 -39.38 -23.75
N ILE A 5 -54.53 -39.03 -24.52
CA ILE A 5 -54.43 -38.10 -25.66
C ILE A 5 -54.46 -36.65 -25.22
N ASN A 6 -55.25 -36.32 -24.19
CA ASN A 6 -55.44 -34.91 -23.74
C ASN A 6 -54.29 -34.34 -22.93
N THR A 7 -53.43 -35.16 -22.32
CA THR A 7 -52.30 -34.71 -21.53
C THR A 7 -51.05 -35.46 -21.92
N ASN A 8 -50.16 -34.81 -22.69
CA ASN A 8 -48.92 -35.43 -23.11
C ASN A 8 -47.87 -35.34 -22.00
N VAL A 9 -47.92 -36.29 -21.04
CA VAL A 9 -47.01 -36.33 -19.87
C VAL A 9 -45.55 -36.44 -20.31
N LYS A 10 -45.25 -37.13 -21.43
CA LYS A 10 -43.88 -37.26 -21.94
C LYS A 10 -43.32 -35.92 -22.44
N ALA A 11 -44.14 -35.14 -23.15
CA ALA A 11 -43.78 -33.78 -23.59
C ALA A 11 -43.57 -32.84 -22.39
N LEU A 12 -44.42 -32.95 -21.35
CA LEU A 12 -44.30 -32.12 -20.14
C LEU A 12 -43.02 -32.42 -19.36
N VAL A 13 -42.66 -33.70 -19.21
CA VAL A 13 -41.39 -34.11 -18.56
C VAL A 13 -40.19 -33.63 -19.37
N SER A 14 -40.23 -33.77 -20.72
CA SER A 14 -39.16 -33.31 -21.61
C SER A 14 -38.97 -31.78 -21.54
N THR A 15 -40.09 -31.03 -21.52
CA THR A 15 -40.04 -29.56 -21.37
C THR A 15 -39.46 -29.16 -20.02
N SER A 16 -39.87 -29.82 -18.94
CA SER A 16 -39.31 -29.56 -17.60
C SER A 16 -37.80 -29.84 -17.54
N ALA A 17 -37.34 -30.94 -18.15
CA ALA A 17 -35.92 -31.27 -18.26
C ALA A 17 -35.15 -30.22 -19.09
N LEU A 18 -35.75 -29.74 -20.20
CA LEU A 18 -35.17 -28.71 -21.05
C LEU A 18 -34.98 -27.39 -20.30
N VAL A 19 -35.99 -26.95 -19.54
CA VAL A 19 -35.91 -25.72 -18.70
C VAL A 19 -34.85 -25.85 -17.63
N LYS A 20 -34.74 -27.01 -16.97
CA LYS A 20 -33.69 -27.29 -15.97
C LYS A 20 -32.30 -27.26 -16.59
N ASN A 21 -32.12 -27.91 -17.74
CA ASN A 21 -30.85 -27.91 -18.46
C ASN A 21 -30.47 -26.52 -18.96
N GLY A 22 -31.41 -25.74 -19.45
CA GLY A 22 -31.21 -24.35 -19.88
C GLY A 22 -30.69 -23.43 -18.73
N ARG A 23 -31.19 -23.63 -17.51
CA ARG A 23 -30.70 -22.92 -16.34
C ARG A 23 -29.26 -23.30 -16.00
N VAL A 24 -28.92 -24.58 -16.02
CA VAL A 24 -27.55 -25.06 -15.78
C VAL A 24 -26.59 -24.48 -16.83
N MET A 25 -26.97 -24.55 -18.10
CA MET A 25 -26.20 -24.01 -19.21
C MET A 25 -25.95 -22.49 -19.05
N ALA A 26 -26.99 -21.73 -18.70
CA ALA A 26 -26.86 -20.28 -18.47
C ALA A 26 -25.90 -19.96 -17.33
N ASN A 27 -25.98 -20.67 -16.19
CA ASN A 27 -25.06 -20.48 -15.06
C ASN A 27 -23.62 -20.85 -15.44
N THR A 28 -23.43 -21.95 -16.19
CA THR A 28 -22.10 -22.37 -16.66
C THR A 28 -21.50 -21.32 -17.62
N MET A 29 -22.30 -20.78 -18.54
CA MET A 29 -21.88 -19.70 -19.42
C MET A 29 -21.52 -18.41 -18.64
N GLU A 30 -22.30 -18.05 -17.61
CA GLU A 30 -22.01 -16.93 -16.74
C GLU A 30 -20.67 -17.14 -16.00
N SER A 31 -20.45 -18.33 -15.42
CA SER A 31 -19.19 -18.66 -14.74
C SER A 31 -17.98 -18.63 -15.67
N LEU A 32 -18.11 -19.11 -16.91
CA LEU A 32 -17.07 -19.06 -17.93
C LEU A 32 -16.78 -17.64 -18.41
N SER A 33 -17.82 -16.80 -18.54
CA SER A 33 -17.68 -15.42 -18.97
C SER A 33 -17.05 -14.51 -17.92
N THR A 34 -17.36 -14.73 -16.65
CA THR A 34 -16.85 -13.95 -15.52
C THR A 34 -15.54 -14.49 -14.94
N GLY A 35 -15.21 -15.75 -15.24
CA GLY A 35 -14.10 -16.47 -14.60
C GLY A 35 -14.38 -16.81 -13.13
N SER A 36 -15.59 -16.53 -12.62
CA SER A 36 -15.96 -16.71 -11.23
C SER A 36 -17.07 -17.73 -11.07
N ARG A 37 -16.90 -18.68 -10.17
CA ARG A 37 -17.91 -19.70 -9.82
C ARG A 37 -19.08 -19.10 -9.04
N ILE A 38 -18.81 -18.04 -8.23
CA ILE A 38 -19.80 -17.39 -7.38
C ILE A 38 -20.05 -16.00 -7.95
N ASN A 39 -21.15 -15.81 -8.67
CA ASN A 39 -21.53 -14.54 -9.26
C ASN A 39 -22.68 -13.87 -8.50
N LYS A 40 -23.58 -14.67 -7.93
CA LYS A 40 -24.78 -14.21 -7.22
C LYS A 40 -24.87 -14.84 -5.84
N ALA A 41 -25.60 -14.17 -4.94
CA ALA A 41 -25.87 -14.70 -3.61
C ALA A 41 -26.65 -16.03 -3.63
N SER A 42 -27.37 -16.30 -4.72
CA SER A 42 -28.09 -17.57 -4.96
C SER A 42 -27.17 -18.73 -5.27
N ASP A 43 -25.94 -18.49 -5.75
CA ASP A 43 -25.00 -19.54 -6.11
C ASP A 43 -24.33 -20.13 -4.86
N ASP A 44 -23.85 -19.26 -3.97
CA ASP A 44 -23.28 -19.59 -2.67
C ASP A 44 -23.24 -18.34 -1.77
N ALA A 45 -24.18 -18.23 -0.84
CA ALA A 45 -24.27 -17.07 0.07
C ALA A 45 -23.09 -17.01 1.04
N ALA A 46 -22.59 -18.16 1.51
CA ALA A 46 -21.44 -18.23 2.42
C ALA A 46 -20.14 -17.87 1.70
N GLY A 47 -19.91 -18.47 0.53
CA GLY A 47 -18.74 -18.19 -0.32
C GLY A 47 -18.71 -16.73 -0.77
N LEU A 48 -19.85 -16.14 -1.09
CA LEU A 48 -19.95 -14.72 -1.44
C LEU A 48 -19.51 -13.82 -0.27
N SER A 49 -19.98 -14.09 0.94
CA SER A 49 -19.59 -13.33 2.15
C SER A 49 -18.08 -13.41 2.39
N ILE A 50 -17.51 -14.62 2.27
CA ILE A 50 -16.05 -14.81 2.41
C ILE A 50 -15.29 -14.05 1.32
N ARG A 51 -15.74 -14.10 0.05
CA ARG A 51 -15.16 -13.36 -1.06
C ARG A 51 -15.11 -11.86 -0.81
N GLU A 52 -16.23 -11.29 -0.36
CA GLU A 52 -16.31 -9.84 -0.10
C GLU A 52 -15.39 -9.43 1.06
N ASN A 53 -15.36 -10.20 2.16
CA ASN A 53 -14.47 -9.96 3.28
C ASN A 53 -12.99 -10.06 2.87
N MET A 54 -12.61 -11.10 2.10
CA MET A 54 -11.25 -11.23 1.58
C MET A 54 -10.89 -10.11 0.60
N THR A 55 -11.85 -9.69 -0.24
CA THR A 55 -11.64 -8.58 -1.18
C THR A 55 -11.42 -7.27 -0.44
N ALA A 56 -12.19 -6.99 0.60
CA ALA A 56 -11.99 -5.82 1.45
C ALA A 56 -10.62 -5.86 2.14
N GLN A 57 -10.24 -7.03 2.69
CA GLN A 57 -8.93 -7.22 3.31
C GLN A 57 -7.77 -7.01 2.34
N ILE A 58 -7.82 -7.60 1.14
CA ILE A 58 -6.79 -7.44 0.09
C ILE A 58 -6.67 -5.97 -0.32
N LYS A 59 -7.79 -5.27 -0.53
CA LYS A 59 -7.78 -3.83 -0.85
C LYS A 59 -7.16 -3.01 0.28
N GLY A 60 -7.48 -3.33 1.54
CA GLY A 60 -6.90 -2.70 2.71
C GLY A 60 -5.39 -2.93 2.82
N LEU A 61 -4.93 -4.17 2.63
CA LEU A 61 -3.50 -4.53 2.62
C LEU A 61 -2.73 -3.79 1.52
N ASN A 62 -3.28 -3.75 0.31
CA ASN A 62 -2.66 -3.04 -0.81
C ASN A 62 -2.61 -1.51 -0.59
N ALA A 63 -3.60 -0.94 0.10
CA ALA A 63 -3.56 0.46 0.52
C ALA A 63 -2.47 0.68 1.59
N ALA A 64 -2.35 -0.23 2.57
CA ALA A 64 -1.31 -0.18 3.59
C ALA A 64 0.10 -0.28 3.01
N VAL A 65 0.31 -1.12 1.98
CA VAL A 65 1.58 -1.21 1.24
C VAL A 65 1.92 0.13 0.57
N ARG A 66 0.94 0.78 -0.08
CA ARG A 66 1.18 2.11 -0.67
C ARG A 66 1.51 3.15 0.41
N ASN A 67 0.75 3.21 1.49
CA ASN A 67 1.01 4.13 2.59
C ASN A 67 2.41 3.93 3.21
N ALA A 68 2.86 2.68 3.34
CA ALA A 68 4.20 2.37 3.85
C ALA A 68 5.30 2.83 2.86
N ASN A 69 5.11 2.66 1.56
CA ASN A 69 6.05 3.14 0.55
C ASN A 69 6.09 4.68 0.49
N ASP A 70 4.95 5.35 0.63
CA ASP A 70 4.89 6.81 0.73
C ASP A 70 5.63 7.30 1.98
N ALA A 71 5.46 6.60 3.11
CA ALA A 71 6.20 6.89 4.34
C ALA A 71 7.71 6.70 4.16
N ILE A 72 8.16 5.62 3.52
CA ILE A 72 9.58 5.40 3.20
C ILE A 72 10.12 6.55 2.35
N SER A 73 9.42 6.95 1.30
CA SER A 73 9.84 8.05 0.42
C SER A 73 9.93 9.38 1.16
N MET A 74 8.98 9.67 2.06
CA MET A 74 9.00 10.85 2.92
C MET A 74 10.21 10.85 3.85
N LEU A 75 10.49 9.72 4.52
CA LEU A 75 11.62 9.57 5.43
C LEU A 75 12.97 9.66 4.70
N GLN A 76 13.06 9.14 3.48
CA GLN A 76 14.24 9.26 2.62
C GLN A 76 14.48 10.71 2.20
N THR A 77 13.43 11.48 1.93
CA THR A 77 13.55 12.92 1.66
C THR A 77 14.10 13.66 2.87
N ALA A 78 13.61 13.35 4.07
CA ALA A 78 14.14 13.91 5.30
C ALA A 78 15.62 13.53 5.54
N ASP A 79 15.98 12.24 5.38
CA ASP A 79 17.36 11.78 5.55
C ASP A 79 18.31 12.41 4.52
N GLY A 80 17.85 12.59 3.26
CA GLY A 80 18.61 13.30 2.24
C GLY A 80 18.97 14.73 2.65
N ALA A 81 18.00 15.48 3.15
CA ALA A 81 18.24 16.82 3.67
C ALA A 81 19.17 16.83 4.89
N LEU A 82 19.06 15.84 5.78
CA LEU A 82 19.93 15.69 6.93
C LEU A 82 21.39 15.33 6.55
N ASN A 83 21.62 14.73 5.40
CA ASN A 83 22.97 14.52 4.86
C ASN A 83 23.65 15.87 4.56
N GLU A 84 22.93 16.78 3.87
CA GLU A 84 23.46 18.11 3.58
C GLU A 84 23.75 18.90 4.88
N VAL A 85 22.86 18.79 5.87
CA VAL A 85 23.10 19.39 7.20
C VAL A 85 24.34 18.78 7.87
N ALA A 86 24.58 17.47 7.73
CA ALA A 86 25.77 16.83 8.28
C ALA A 86 27.06 17.38 7.66
N ASP A 87 27.07 17.54 6.34
CA ASP A 87 28.24 18.06 5.62
C ASP A 87 28.52 19.51 6.00
N MET A 88 27.48 20.34 6.16
CA MET A 88 27.62 21.72 6.65
C MET A 88 28.14 21.78 8.09
N LEU A 89 27.64 20.95 9.00
CA LEU A 89 28.14 20.86 10.36
C LEU A 89 29.62 20.45 10.42
N GLN A 90 30.02 19.52 9.55
CA GLN A 90 31.43 19.13 9.44
C GLN A 90 32.30 20.29 8.92
N ARG A 91 31.82 21.01 7.90
CA ARG A 91 32.50 22.21 7.41
C ARG A 91 32.62 23.30 8.47
N MET A 92 31.56 23.57 9.23
CA MET A 92 31.56 24.51 10.35
C MET A 92 32.57 24.08 11.43
N ARG A 93 32.67 22.76 11.71
CA ARG A 93 33.64 22.20 12.65
C ARG A 93 35.10 22.39 12.17
N GLU A 94 35.34 22.20 10.87
CA GLU A 94 36.62 22.49 10.25
C GLU A 94 37.02 23.99 10.46
N LEU A 95 36.10 24.91 10.12
CA LEU A 95 36.30 26.34 10.33
C LEU A 95 36.58 26.69 11.80
N GLY A 96 35.80 26.07 12.72
CA GLY A 96 36.01 26.24 14.16
C GLY A 96 37.39 25.75 14.61
N THR A 97 37.85 24.63 14.08
CA THR A 97 39.20 24.09 14.37
C THR A 97 40.30 25.00 13.82
N LEU A 98 40.14 25.53 12.62
CA LEU A 98 41.09 26.51 12.05
C LEU A 98 41.14 27.81 12.86
N ALA A 99 39.99 28.35 13.29
CA ALA A 99 39.88 29.57 14.04
C ALA A 99 40.52 29.52 15.45
N GLN A 100 40.72 28.30 15.98
CA GLN A 100 41.42 28.10 17.26
C GLN A 100 42.94 28.36 17.15
N ASN A 101 43.49 28.36 15.95
CA ASN A 101 44.93 28.50 15.76
C ASN A 101 45.33 29.99 15.84
N ASP A 102 46.30 30.31 16.72
CA ASP A 102 46.81 31.68 16.92
C ASP A 102 47.59 32.24 15.72
N THR A 103 47.88 31.43 14.70
CA THR A 103 48.52 31.91 13.47
C THR A 103 47.59 32.75 12.60
N TYR A 104 46.28 32.69 12.83
CA TYR A 104 45.28 33.48 12.09
C TYR A 104 45.07 34.84 12.76
N SER A 105 45.09 35.91 11.95
CA SER A 105 44.78 37.25 12.39
C SER A 105 43.27 37.42 12.71
N THR A 106 42.91 38.42 13.47
CA THR A 106 41.50 38.75 13.76
C THR A 106 40.68 38.98 12.48
N ALA A 107 41.26 39.63 11.47
CA ALA A 107 40.57 39.83 10.19
C ALA A 107 40.27 38.49 9.45
N GLN A 108 41.19 37.53 9.53
CA GLN A 108 40.98 36.20 8.95
C GLN A 108 39.95 35.40 9.72
N ARG A 109 39.90 35.52 11.06
CA ARG A 109 38.83 34.87 11.85
C ARG A 109 37.46 35.50 11.56
N VAL A 110 37.38 36.82 11.34
CA VAL A 110 36.12 37.44 10.90
C VAL A 110 35.64 36.86 9.56
N ALA A 111 36.53 36.73 8.58
CA ALA A 111 36.14 36.11 7.31
C ALA A 111 35.68 34.66 7.45
N MET A 112 36.35 33.85 8.32
CA MET A 112 35.88 32.46 8.63
C MET A 112 34.54 32.49 9.38
N ASN A 113 34.32 33.47 10.26
CA ASN A 113 33.04 33.60 10.97
C ASN A 113 31.89 34.04 10.05
N ASP A 114 32.17 34.81 9.02
CA ASP A 114 31.17 35.16 7.99
C ASP A 114 30.72 33.88 7.19
N GLU A 115 31.66 33.02 6.78
CA GLU A 115 31.33 31.72 6.17
C GLU A 115 30.54 30.84 7.14
N PHE A 116 30.94 30.79 8.41
CA PHE A 116 30.25 30.05 9.46
C PHE A 116 28.78 30.51 9.64
N ALA A 117 28.55 31.83 9.67
CA ALA A 117 27.21 32.40 9.77
C ALA A 117 26.34 32.10 8.54
N GLN A 118 26.93 32.08 7.33
CA GLN A 118 26.21 31.66 6.11
C GLN A 118 25.82 30.20 6.16
N LEU A 119 26.67 29.30 6.66
CA LEU A 119 26.35 27.90 6.86
C LEU A 119 25.24 27.69 7.89
N GLN A 120 25.24 28.48 8.99
CA GLN A 120 24.11 28.46 9.95
C GLN A 120 22.79 28.84 9.26
N SER A 121 22.80 29.93 8.50
CA SER A 121 21.60 30.39 7.78
C SER A 121 21.12 29.35 6.75
N GLU A 122 22.03 28.62 6.12
CA GLU A 122 21.67 27.58 5.15
C GLU A 122 21.10 26.34 5.83
N ILE A 123 21.59 25.96 7.02
CA ILE A 123 20.99 24.88 7.82
C ILE A 123 19.54 25.23 8.19
N ASP A 124 19.27 26.46 8.65
CA ASP A 124 17.90 26.90 8.93
C ASP A 124 17.04 26.89 7.66
N ARG A 125 17.58 27.37 6.54
CA ARG A 125 16.86 27.36 5.27
C ARG A 125 16.49 25.94 4.84
N ILE A 126 17.38 24.96 5.00
CA ILE A 126 17.08 23.56 4.72
C ILE A 126 16.04 23.01 5.68
N ALA A 127 16.14 23.32 6.96
CA ALA A 127 15.18 22.86 7.96
C ALA A 127 13.77 23.38 7.68
N ASP A 128 13.64 24.65 7.29
CA ASP A 128 12.35 25.30 7.05
C ASP A 128 11.73 24.92 5.68
N ASN A 129 12.58 24.70 4.66
CA ASN A 129 12.11 24.50 3.29
C ASN A 129 12.04 23.03 2.85
N THR A 130 12.52 22.08 3.66
CA THR A 130 12.40 20.66 3.32
C THR A 130 10.96 20.20 3.54
N GLN A 131 10.26 19.98 2.42
CA GLN A 131 8.84 19.65 2.40
C GLN A 131 8.56 18.32 1.69
N TRP A 132 7.53 17.64 2.15
CA TRP A 132 6.89 16.51 1.48
C TRP A 132 5.38 16.79 1.32
N ASN A 133 4.92 16.87 0.10
CA ASN A 133 3.51 17.16 -0.22
C ASN A 133 2.96 18.41 0.54
N GLY A 134 3.78 19.47 0.62
CA GLY A 134 3.42 20.73 1.31
C GLY A 134 3.50 20.68 2.84
N MET A 135 3.98 19.60 3.42
CA MET A 135 4.24 19.46 4.86
C MET A 135 5.74 19.64 5.12
N ASN A 136 6.09 20.53 6.03
CA ASN A 136 7.48 20.68 6.47
C ASN A 136 7.89 19.44 7.27
N LEU A 137 9.11 18.96 7.05
CA LEU A 137 9.61 17.74 7.70
C LEU A 137 10.56 18.03 8.86
N LEU A 138 11.38 19.10 8.75
CA LEU A 138 12.54 19.33 9.61
C LEU A 138 12.42 20.60 10.49
N ASP A 139 11.30 21.33 10.41
CA ASP A 139 11.01 22.50 11.24
C ASP A 139 10.46 22.15 12.64
N GLY A 140 10.10 20.89 12.86
CA GLY A 140 9.48 20.42 14.11
C GLY A 140 7.97 20.63 14.21
N THR A 141 7.31 21.15 13.15
CA THR A 141 5.86 21.44 13.13
C THR A 141 5.06 20.49 12.24
N GLY A 142 5.70 19.75 11.36
CA GLY A 142 5.08 19.01 10.24
C GLY A 142 4.26 17.78 10.59
N GLY A 143 4.34 17.25 11.81
CA GLY A 143 3.61 16.07 12.24
C GLY A 143 2.20 16.37 12.73
N ASN A 144 1.26 15.49 12.35
CA ASN A 144 -0.13 15.50 12.76
C ASN A 144 -0.81 16.89 12.60
N TRP A 145 -1.62 17.09 11.61
CA TRP A 145 -2.40 18.25 11.20
C TRP A 145 -2.81 19.27 12.32
N GLY A 146 -1.91 19.57 13.23
CA GLY A 146 -2.13 20.39 14.42
C GLY A 146 -0.85 20.80 15.15
N GLY A 147 0.34 20.68 14.53
CA GLY A 147 1.58 21.22 15.10
C GLY A 147 2.30 20.29 16.07
N GLY A 148 2.66 19.09 15.61
CA GLY A 148 3.52 18.17 16.35
C GLY A 148 4.51 17.48 15.44
N SER A 149 5.67 17.08 15.97
CA SER A 149 6.70 16.37 15.23
C SER A 149 6.43 14.88 14.98
N LEU A 150 5.24 14.38 15.32
CA LEU A 150 4.91 12.95 15.24
C LEU A 150 4.15 12.63 13.96
N PHE A 151 4.77 11.86 13.08
CA PHE A 151 4.13 11.30 11.89
C PHE A 151 3.66 9.87 12.18
N THR A 152 2.41 9.57 11.81
CA THR A 152 1.78 8.27 12.03
C THR A 152 1.31 7.68 10.71
N PHE A 153 1.82 6.53 10.35
CA PHE A 153 1.52 5.84 9.10
C PHE A 153 0.66 4.62 9.35
N GLN A 154 -0.47 4.52 8.66
CA GLN A 154 -1.33 3.34 8.70
C GLN A 154 -0.72 2.25 7.81
N VAL A 155 -0.15 1.23 8.43
CA VAL A 155 0.56 0.11 7.79
C VAL A 155 -0.17 -1.22 7.91
N GLY A 156 -1.49 -1.18 8.03
CA GLY A 156 -2.31 -2.39 8.08
C GLY A 156 -3.74 -2.14 7.64
N ALA A 157 -4.46 -3.23 7.35
CA ALA A 157 -5.84 -3.19 6.87
C ALA A 157 -6.86 -2.76 7.93
N ASN A 158 -6.51 -2.88 9.23
CA ASN A 158 -7.39 -2.58 10.34
C ASN A 158 -6.98 -1.29 11.05
N ALA A 159 -7.93 -0.59 11.64
CA ALA A 159 -7.70 0.62 12.41
C ALA A 159 -6.68 0.37 13.55
N GLY A 160 -5.79 1.32 13.79
CA GLY A 160 -4.79 1.24 14.85
C GLY A 160 -3.51 0.46 14.50
N GLN A 161 -3.42 -0.13 13.32
CA GLN A 161 -2.19 -0.78 12.85
C GLN A 161 -1.25 0.27 12.24
N THR A 162 -0.55 1.01 13.10
CA THR A 162 0.26 2.16 12.71
C THR A 162 1.73 2.00 13.10
N ILE A 163 2.61 2.64 12.33
CA ILE A 163 4.00 2.91 12.70
C ILE A 163 4.13 4.41 12.81
N SER A 164 4.66 4.89 13.95
CA SER A 164 4.86 6.31 14.19
C SER A 164 6.34 6.64 14.30
N VAL A 165 6.72 7.81 13.84
CA VAL A 165 8.07 8.39 13.97
C VAL A 165 7.96 9.85 14.34
N ALA A 166 8.79 10.28 15.29
CA ALA A 166 8.95 11.69 15.64
C ALA A 166 10.13 12.26 14.85
N ILE A 167 9.87 13.26 14.00
CA ILE A 167 10.88 14.03 13.30
C ILE A 167 10.98 15.38 14.03
N ALA A 168 11.95 15.52 14.92
CA ALA A 168 12.17 16.78 15.62
C ALA A 168 12.76 17.84 14.66
N GLY A 169 12.58 19.10 14.99
CA GLY A 169 13.20 20.19 14.26
C GLY A 169 14.73 20.07 14.23
N MET A 170 15.32 20.42 13.10
CA MET A 170 16.76 20.33 12.83
C MET A 170 17.39 21.68 12.46
N GLY A 171 16.71 22.78 12.74
CA GLY A 171 17.27 24.14 12.67
C GLY A 171 18.34 24.36 13.73
N ILE A 172 19.09 25.45 13.56
CA ILE A 172 20.23 25.83 14.46
C ILE A 172 19.83 25.95 15.93
N ALA A 173 18.60 26.37 16.21
CA ALA A 173 18.08 26.46 17.57
C ALA A 173 17.91 25.07 18.22
N SER A 174 17.38 24.12 17.47
CA SER A 174 17.17 22.72 17.92
C SER A 174 18.48 21.95 18.06
N LEU A 175 19.49 22.30 17.26
CA LEU A 175 20.86 21.77 17.34
C LEU A 175 21.72 22.44 18.42
N GLY A 176 21.22 23.52 19.03
CA GLY A 176 21.95 24.23 20.09
C GLY A 176 23.13 25.08 19.60
N ILE A 177 23.13 25.47 18.32
CA ILE A 177 24.23 26.23 17.68
C ILE A 177 23.83 27.64 17.25
N SER A 178 22.67 28.15 17.68
CA SER A 178 22.14 29.46 17.25
C SER A 178 22.98 30.68 17.71
N MET A 179 23.68 30.56 18.85
CA MET A 179 24.52 31.63 19.41
C MET A 179 26.03 31.34 19.30
N VAL A 180 26.38 30.38 18.47
CA VAL A 180 27.77 29.94 18.31
C VAL A 180 28.45 30.80 17.26
N SER A 181 29.66 31.34 17.60
CA SER A 181 30.53 32.11 16.69
C SER A 181 31.97 31.59 16.79
N ILE A 182 32.81 31.98 15.84
CA ILE A 182 34.22 31.61 15.80
C ILE A 182 35.16 32.84 15.70
N GLY A 183 34.64 34.03 16.10
CA GLY A 183 35.37 35.29 16.00
C GLY A 183 36.58 35.38 16.90
N THR A 184 36.57 34.66 18.03
CA THR A 184 37.71 34.59 18.96
C THR A 184 38.16 33.14 19.17
N VAL A 185 39.39 32.95 19.69
CA VAL A 185 39.92 31.62 19.98
C VAL A 185 39.07 30.87 21.03
N THR A 186 38.57 31.60 22.02
CA THR A 186 37.72 31.02 23.06
C THR A 186 36.38 30.59 22.49
N ASP A 187 35.72 31.48 21.72
CA ASP A 187 34.45 31.18 21.07
C ASP A 187 34.60 29.99 20.12
N ALA A 188 35.72 29.91 19.38
CA ALA A 188 36.00 28.79 18.47
C ALA A 188 36.14 27.42 19.18
N ARG A 189 36.66 27.40 20.43
CA ARG A 189 36.68 26.15 21.24
C ARG A 189 35.29 25.72 21.67
N ASP A 190 34.49 26.69 22.13
CA ASP A 190 33.11 26.42 22.54
C ASP A 190 32.28 26.01 21.34
N ALA A 191 32.50 26.62 20.16
CA ALA A 191 31.90 26.27 18.91
C ALA A 191 32.15 24.83 18.52
N VAL A 192 33.40 24.33 18.56
CA VAL A 192 33.70 22.93 18.21
C VAL A 192 33.02 21.97 19.17
N THR A 193 32.94 22.28 20.46
CA THR A 193 32.23 21.43 21.43
C THR A 193 30.74 21.40 21.16
N ALA A 194 30.13 22.55 20.85
CA ALA A 194 28.69 22.62 20.48
C ALA A 194 28.40 21.86 19.18
N LEU A 195 29.28 21.98 18.17
CA LEU A 195 29.15 21.28 16.89
C LEU A 195 29.29 19.77 17.04
N ASP A 196 30.21 19.29 17.90
CA ASP A 196 30.31 17.84 18.19
C ASP A 196 29.03 17.32 18.83
N GLY A 197 28.39 18.11 19.71
CA GLY A 197 27.07 17.84 20.26
C GLY A 197 25.99 17.79 19.17
N ALA A 198 25.95 18.79 18.28
CA ALA A 198 24.99 18.88 17.19
C ALA A 198 25.11 17.69 16.22
N ILE A 199 26.34 17.31 15.83
CA ILE A 199 26.61 16.14 14.99
C ILE A 199 26.12 14.85 15.67
N SER A 200 26.34 14.70 16.98
CA SER A 200 25.84 13.54 17.73
C SER A 200 24.31 13.45 17.73
N VAL A 201 23.62 14.57 17.94
CA VAL A 201 22.16 14.67 17.87
C VAL A 201 21.67 14.29 16.47
N LEU A 202 22.26 14.89 15.43
CA LEU A 202 21.93 14.62 14.04
C LEU A 202 22.07 13.11 13.70
N ASN A 203 23.21 12.51 14.06
CA ASN A 203 23.43 11.09 13.83
C ASN A 203 22.42 10.18 14.54
N THR A 204 22.05 10.54 15.76
CA THR A 204 21.00 9.84 16.51
C THR A 204 19.66 9.92 15.80
N ARG A 205 19.28 11.09 15.29
CA ARG A 205 18.04 11.28 14.53
C ARG A 205 18.03 10.47 13.23
N ARG A 206 19.12 10.51 12.49
CA ARG A 206 19.28 9.71 11.27
C ARG A 206 19.20 8.20 11.54
N SER A 207 19.81 7.74 12.63
CA SER A 207 19.71 6.34 13.05
C SER A 207 18.26 5.92 13.34
N VAL A 208 17.48 6.80 13.99
CA VAL A 208 16.05 6.56 14.21
C VAL A 208 15.29 6.48 12.88
N LEU A 209 15.52 7.42 11.95
CA LEU A 209 14.89 7.38 10.61
C LEU A 209 15.23 6.08 9.88
N GLY A 210 16.50 5.70 9.84
CA GLY A 210 16.94 4.44 9.21
C GLY A 210 16.29 3.20 9.84
N SER A 211 16.17 3.18 11.17
CA SER A 211 15.49 2.06 11.85
C SER A 211 14.00 1.97 11.49
N VAL A 212 13.31 3.11 11.35
CA VAL A 212 11.90 3.14 10.94
C VAL A 212 11.74 2.75 9.47
N ILE A 213 12.63 3.20 8.58
CA ILE A 213 12.65 2.77 7.17
C ILE A 213 12.77 1.25 7.08
N ASN A 214 13.71 0.63 7.82
CA ASN A 214 13.85 -0.82 7.84
C ASN A 214 12.59 -1.52 8.38
N ARG A 215 11.96 -1.00 9.43
CA ARG A 215 10.69 -1.52 9.95
C ARG A 215 9.56 -1.43 8.94
N LEU A 216 9.46 -0.33 8.20
CA LEU A 216 8.47 -0.13 7.13
C LEU A 216 8.72 -1.10 5.97
N THR A 217 9.98 -1.31 5.58
CA THR A 217 10.35 -2.28 4.53
C THR A 217 9.91 -3.70 4.91
N HIS A 218 10.22 -4.15 6.13
CA HIS A 218 9.75 -5.45 6.61
C HIS A 218 8.21 -5.54 6.72
N ALA A 219 7.54 -4.43 7.05
CA ALA A 219 6.09 -4.37 7.05
C ALA A 219 5.53 -4.53 5.63
N VAL A 220 6.10 -3.85 4.63
CA VAL A 220 5.74 -3.99 3.21
C VAL A 220 5.88 -5.42 2.73
N ASP A 221 7.01 -6.07 3.03
CA ASP A 221 7.27 -7.46 2.66
C ASP A 221 6.23 -8.41 3.26
N ASN A 222 5.96 -8.24 4.55
CA ASN A 222 4.95 -9.05 5.25
C ASN A 222 3.54 -8.82 4.70
N LEU A 223 3.14 -7.56 4.50
CA LEU A 223 1.82 -7.20 3.95
C LEU A 223 1.63 -7.75 2.53
N THR A 224 2.68 -7.71 1.72
CA THR A 224 2.68 -8.26 0.37
C THR A 224 2.47 -9.78 0.40
N ASN A 225 3.19 -10.50 1.26
CA ASN A 225 3.01 -11.94 1.45
C ASN A 225 1.59 -12.29 1.92
N VAL A 226 1.06 -11.54 2.89
CA VAL A 226 -0.30 -11.74 3.38
C VAL A 226 -1.33 -11.45 2.29
N SER A 227 -1.15 -10.37 1.50
CA SER A 227 -2.03 -10.02 0.38
C SER A 227 -2.02 -11.10 -0.71
N GLN A 228 -0.86 -11.67 -1.01
CA GLN A 228 -0.72 -12.77 -1.97
C GLN A 228 -1.44 -14.02 -1.48
N ASN A 229 -1.23 -14.45 -0.25
CA ASN A 229 -1.89 -15.61 0.34
C ASN A 229 -3.42 -15.43 0.43
N ALA A 230 -3.87 -14.22 0.78
CA ALA A 230 -5.29 -13.88 0.80
C ALA A 230 -5.91 -13.92 -0.61
N THR A 231 -5.17 -13.46 -1.62
CA THR A 231 -5.59 -13.50 -3.03
C THR A 231 -5.69 -14.94 -3.52
N GLU A 232 -4.72 -15.79 -3.21
CA GLU A 232 -4.75 -17.22 -3.54
C GLU A 232 -5.92 -17.93 -2.85
N SER A 233 -6.14 -17.64 -1.56
CA SER A 233 -7.26 -18.22 -0.81
C SER A 233 -8.62 -17.76 -1.38
N ARG A 234 -8.75 -16.51 -1.78
CA ARG A 234 -9.94 -16.00 -2.46
C ARG A 234 -10.14 -16.70 -3.81
N SER A 235 -9.09 -16.86 -4.59
CA SER A 235 -9.12 -17.56 -5.89
C SER A 235 -9.66 -19.00 -5.75
N ARG A 236 -9.19 -19.75 -4.76
CA ARG A 236 -9.70 -21.12 -4.48
C ARG A 236 -11.20 -21.17 -4.15
N VAL A 237 -11.74 -20.10 -3.58
CA VAL A 237 -13.18 -20.02 -3.23
C VAL A 237 -14.00 -19.58 -4.43
N THR A 238 -13.49 -18.61 -5.20
CA THR A 238 -14.30 -17.87 -6.18
C THR A 238 -14.05 -18.25 -7.64
N ASP A 239 -12.83 -18.71 -7.99
CA ASP A 239 -12.48 -18.86 -9.39
C ASP A 239 -13.08 -20.14 -9.98
N THR A 240 -13.41 -20.08 -11.25
CA THR A 240 -13.97 -21.19 -12.01
C THR A 240 -12.86 -22.08 -12.55
N ASP A 241 -12.96 -23.39 -12.35
CA ASP A 241 -12.18 -24.37 -13.11
C ASP A 241 -12.72 -24.44 -14.54
N TYR A 242 -11.96 -23.83 -15.45
CA TYR A 242 -12.32 -23.78 -16.88
C TYR A 242 -12.45 -25.15 -17.52
N ALA A 243 -11.66 -26.16 -17.12
CA ALA A 243 -11.71 -27.49 -17.69
C ALA A 243 -13.04 -28.18 -17.33
N THR A 244 -13.44 -28.08 -16.08
CA THR A 244 -14.71 -28.61 -15.58
C THR A 244 -15.91 -27.86 -16.20
N ALA A 245 -15.85 -26.53 -16.23
CA ALA A 245 -16.95 -25.71 -16.73
C ALA A 245 -17.15 -25.85 -18.24
N THR A 246 -16.10 -25.96 -19.06
CA THR A 246 -16.23 -26.20 -20.50
C THR A 246 -16.79 -27.61 -20.81
N SER A 247 -16.40 -28.62 -20.03
CA SER A 247 -16.95 -29.95 -20.14
C SER A 247 -18.45 -29.99 -19.81
N GLU A 248 -18.87 -29.26 -18.74
CA GLU A 248 -20.29 -29.16 -18.38
C GLU A 248 -21.09 -28.35 -19.42
N LEU A 249 -20.48 -27.30 -20.00
CA LEU A 249 -21.10 -26.57 -21.11
C LEU A 249 -21.34 -27.46 -22.31
N ALA A 250 -20.34 -28.23 -22.75
CA ALA A 250 -20.47 -29.17 -23.87
C ALA A 250 -21.54 -30.22 -23.58
N ARG A 251 -21.56 -30.79 -22.37
CA ARG A 251 -22.56 -31.77 -21.93
C ARG A 251 -23.96 -31.16 -21.96
N THR A 252 -24.18 -29.96 -21.44
CA THR A 252 -25.50 -29.31 -21.40
C THR A 252 -25.98 -28.95 -22.80
N GLN A 253 -25.09 -28.57 -23.73
CA GLN A 253 -25.40 -28.32 -25.13
C GLN A 253 -25.88 -29.60 -25.83
N ILE A 254 -25.18 -30.74 -25.62
CA ILE A 254 -25.59 -32.04 -26.20
C ILE A 254 -26.95 -32.46 -25.63
N ILE A 255 -27.16 -32.32 -24.32
CA ILE A 255 -28.44 -32.63 -23.67
C ILE A 255 -29.56 -31.75 -24.24
N GLN A 256 -29.28 -30.47 -24.50
CA GLN A 256 -30.25 -29.55 -25.10
C GLN A 256 -30.70 -30.04 -26.49
N GLN A 257 -29.74 -30.41 -27.34
CA GLN A 257 -30.03 -30.95 -28.68
C GLN A 257 -30.81 -32.24 -28.61
N ALA A 258 -30.41 -33.16 -27.74
CA ALA A 258 -31.12 -34.45 -27.54
C ALA A 258 -32.54 -34.23 -26.99
N ALA A 259 -32.73 -33.35 -26.02
CA ALA A 259 -34.02 -33.07 -25.42
C ALA A 259 -35.00 -32.40 -26.40
N THR A 260 -34.52 -31.52 -27.30
CA THR A 260 -35.37 -30.95 -28.37
C THR A 260 -35.81 -32.03 -29.37
N ALA A 261 -34.92 -32.97 -29.73
CA ALA A 261 -35.27 -34.10 -30.60
C ALA A 261 -36.31 -35.03 -29.94
N ILE A 262 -36.10 -35.36 -28.65
CA ILE A 262 -37.07 -36.20 -27.88
C ILE A 262 -38.41 -35.46 -27.72
N LEU A 263 -38.44 -34.16 -27.51
CA LEU A 263 -39.66 -33.36 -27.43
C LEU A 263 -40.43 -33.41 -28.76
N ALA A 264 -39.75 -33.27 -29.91
CA ALA A 264 -40.32 -33.38 -31.22
C ALA A 264 -40.97 -34.77 -31.42
N GLN A 265 -40.28 -35.85 -31.03
CA GLN A 265 -40.78 -37.22 -31.10
C GLN A 265 -41.96 -37.45 -30.14
N ALA A 266 -41.91 -36.90 -28.92
CA ALA A 266 -43.01 -37.01 -27.97
C ALA A 266 -44.29 -36.30 -28.46
N ASN A 267 -44.15 -35.22 -29.24
CA ASN A 267 -45.29 -34.51 -29.85
C ASN A 267 -45.90 -35.23 -31.04
N GLN A 268 -45.15 -36.11 -31.73
CA GLN A 268 -45.68 -36.93 -32.84
C GLN A 268 -46.44 -38.19 -32.37
N GLN A 269 -46.14 -38.71 -31.16
CA GLN A 269 -46.79 -39.91 -30.64
C GLN A 269 -48.32 -39.82 -30.55
N PRO A 270 -48.96 -38.73 -30.05
CA PRO A 270 -50.41 -38.60 -30.04
C PRO A 270 -51.05 -38.62 -31.45
N GLN A 271 -50.32 -38.05 -32.45
CA GLN A 271 -50.83 -37.99 -33.84
C GLN A 271 -50.89 -39.37 -34.48
N MET A 272 -49.97 -40.30 -34.22
CA MET A 272 -50.00 -41.65 -34.67
C MET A 272 -51.19 -42.47 -34.09
N VAL A 273 -51.61 -42.15 -32.86
CA VAL A 273 -52.76 -42.79 -32.22
C VAL A 273 -54.08 -42.28 -32.80
N LEU A 274 -54.12 -41.01 -33.30
CA LEU A 274 -55.30 -40.44 -33.99
C LEU A 274 -55.46 -40.90 -35.43
N SER A 275 -54.41 -41.51 -36.04
CA SER A 275 -54.42 -42.01 -37.39
C SER A 275 -54.76 -43.51 -37.51
N LEU A 276 -54.92 -44.21 -36.39
CA LEU A 276 -55.41 -45.56 -36.24
C LEU A 276 -56.91 -45.59 -35.93
#